data_8fe1e075935ae605551b9a59c19c067c
#
_entry.id   8fe1e075935ae605551b9a59c19c067c
#
_cell.length_a   1.000
_cell.length_b   1.000
_cell.length_c   1.000
_cell.angle_alpha   90.00
_cell.angle_beta   90.00
_cell.angle_gamma   90.00
#
_symmetry.space_group_name_H-M   'P 1'
#
loop_
_entity.id
_entity.type
_entity.pdbx_description
1 polymer ?
#
loop_
_entity_poly.entity_id
_entity_poly.type
_entity_poly.pdbx_seq_one_letter_code
_entity_poly.pdbx_strand_id
1 'polypeptide(L)'
;MIVLAFMLAAPTPLDRCLDTGQAANGVTSAMSACFVADYKRQDARLNDIYRSTMRRLPPGRQLALRTSQRAWLVQRDRACPLDNSEGAGTIETVNHPACLTKQTKRRITWLGRFR
;
A
#
# COMPACT_ATOMS: atom_id res chain seq x y z
N MET A 1 -11.72 -34.31 -19.48
CA MET A 1 -11.64 -33.80 -18.11
C MET A 1 -10.66 -32.63 -18.08
N ILE A 2 -11.15 -31.44 -17.85
CA ILE A 2 -10.30 -30.26 -17.71
C ILE A 2 -9.87 -30.20 -16.24
N VAL A 3 -8.61 -30.48 -15.97
CA VAL A 3 -8.04 -30.30 -14.63
C VAL A 3 -7.79 -28.80 -14.49
N LEU A 4 -8.68 -28.10 -13.79
CA LEU A 4 -8.41 -26.75 -13.33
C LEU A 4 -7.30 -26.83 -12.30
N ALA A 5 -6.07 -26.55 -12.72
CA ALA A 5 -4.99 -26.33 -11.79
C ALA A 5 -5.26 -25.00 -11.06
N PHE A 6 -5.74 -25.08 -9.83
CA PHE A 6 -5.74 -23.92 -8.92
C PHE A 6 -4.29 -23.55 -8.65
N MET A 7 -3.77 -22.54 -9.33
CA MET A 7 -2.51 -21.92 -8.94
C MET A 7 -2.76 -21.18 -7.64
N LEU A 8 -2.42 -21.81 -6.52
CA LEU A 8 -2.31 -21.13 -5.22
C LEU A 8 -1.21 -20.09 -5.34
N ALA A 9 -1.57 -18.82 -5.13
CA ALA A 9 -0.59 -17.74 -5.10
C ALA A 9 0.41 -17.99 -3.98
N ALA A 10 1.71 -17.75 -4.24
CA ALA A 10 2.76 -17.84 -3.23
C ALA A 10 2.50 -16.82 -2.10
N PRO A 11 2.85 -17.15 -0.82
CA PRO A 11 2.71 -16.23 0.30
C PRO A 11 3.48 -14.94 0.04
N THR A 12 2.85 -13.81 0.33
CA THR A 12 3.48 -12.48 0.27
C THR A 12 4.39 -12.26 1.48
N PRO A 13 5.30 -11.26 1.46
CA PRO A 13 6.04 -10.89 2.67
C PRO A 13 5.14 -10.54 3.85
N LEU A 14 3.99 -9.91 3.61
CA LEU A 14 2.99 -9.64 4.66
C LEU A 14 2.45 -10.94 5.26
N ASP A 15 2.05 -11.89 4.42
CA ASP A 15 1.54 -13.19 4.87
C ASP A 15 2.56 -13.90 5.77
N ARG A 16 3.83 -13.96 5.32
CA ARG A 16 4.90 -14.58 6.11
C ARG A 16 5.15 -13.89 7.44
N CYS A 17 5.07 -12.55 7.46
CA CYS A 17 5.21 -11.78 8.70
C CYS A 17 4.07 -12.09 9.67
N LEU A 18 2.83 -12.12 9.20
CA LEU A 18 1.65 -12.38 10.02
C LEU A 18 1.59 -13.82 10.54
N ASP A 19 2.20 -14.76 9.83
CA ASP A 19 2.22 -16.18 10.19
C ASP A 19 3.39 -16.55 11.11
N THR A 20 4.16 -15.58 11.58
CA THR A 20 5.41 -15.81 12.33
C THR A 20 5.39 -15.10 13.68
N GLY A 21 5.93 -15.74 14.71
CA GLY A 21 6.18 -15.13 16.01
C GLY A 21 4.91 -14.59 16.69
N GLN A 22 5.04 -13.44 17.35
CA GLN A 22 3.96 -12.84 18.12
C GLN A 22 2.81 -12.37 17.24
N ALA A 23 3.05 -11.98 15.98
CA ALA A 23 1.99 -11.65 15.04
C ALA A 23 1.07 -12.83 14.78
N ALA A 24 1.62 -14.04 14.63
CA ALA A 24 0.85 -15.27 14.48
C ALA A 24 0.00 -15.59 15.72
N ASN A 25 0.41 -15.12 16.88
CA ASN A 25 -0.32 -15.25 18.14
C ASN A 25 -1.34 -14.14 18.40
N GLY A 26 -1.57 -13.25 17.42
CA GLY A 26 -2.55 -12.17 17.51
C GLY A 26 -2.11 -10.98 18.35
N VAL A 27 -0.81 -10.79 18.60
CA VAL A 27 -0.30 -9.63 19.31
C VAL A 27 -0.37 -8.40 18.40
N THR A 28 -1.20 -7.42 18.75
CA THR A 28 -1.52 -6.26 17.89
C THR A 28 -0.29 -5.46 17.49
N SER A 29 0.65 -5.21 18.40
CA SER A 29 1.87 -4.46 18.07
C SER A 29 2.76 -5.17 17.05
N ALA A 30 2.83 -6.50 17.11
CA ALA A 30 3.56 -7.30 16.13
C ALA A 30 2.85 -7.32 14.78
N MET A 31 1.52 -7.43 14.77
CA MET A 31 0.74 -7.32 13.53
C MET A 31 0.88 -5.94 12.92
N SER A 32 0.81 -4.88 13.71
CA SER A 32 1.02 -3.51 13.26
C SER A 32 2.36 -3.34 12.56
N ALA A 33 3.44 -3.89 13.12
CA ALA A 33 4.77 -3.85 12.51
C ALA A 33 4.79 -4.51 11.13
N CYS A 34 4.06 -5.62 10.94
CA CYS A 34 3.92 -6.29 9.65
C CYS A 34 3.22 -5.39 8.61
N PHE A 35 2.13 -4.73 8.99
CA PHE A 35 1.38 -3.84 8.09
C PHE A 35 2.14 -2.56 7.76
N VAL A 36 2.88 -2.01 8.71
CA VAL A 36 3.76 -0.86 8.47
C VAL A 36 4.87 -1.22 7.48
N ALA A 37 5.49 -2.38 7.64
CA ALA A 37 6.53 -2.85 6.72
C ALA A 37 5.96 -3.07 5.31
N ASP A 38 4.76 -3.61 5.20
CA ASP A 38 4.08 -3.78 3.92
C ASP A 38 3.80 -2.44 3.24
N TYR A 39 3.28 -1.47 3.98
CA TYR A 39 3.08 -0.11 3.47
C TYR A 39 4.38 0.50 2.96
N LYS A 40 5.47 0.40 3.71
CA LYS A 40 6.78 0.93 3.30
C LYS A 40 7.27 0.32 1.99
N ARG A 41 7.07 -0.99 1.79
CA ARG A 41 7.41 -1.67 0.53
C ARG A 41 6.58 -1.11 -0.65
N GLN A 42 5.28 -0.94 -0.46
CA GLN A 42 4.40 -0.42 -1.51
C GLN A 42 4.68 1.05 -1.81
N ASP A 43 4.99 1.84 -0.80
CA ASP A 43 5.37 3.25 -0.99
C ASP A 43 6.68 3.38 -1.77
N ALA A 44 7.68 2.56 -1.47
CA ALA A 44 8.93 2.51 -2.24
C ALA A 44 8.67 2.12 -3.70
N ARG A 45 7.80 1.13 -3.93
CA ARG A 45 7.40 0.72 -5.28
C ARG A 45 6.66 1.84 -6.02
N LEU A 46 5.77 2.54 -5.34
CA LEU A 46 5.07 3.72 -5.89
C LEU A 46 6.07 4.76 -6.40
N ASN A 47 7.06 5.08 -5.58
CA ASN A 47 8.08 6.07 -5.92
C ASN A 47 8.92 5.64 -7.13
N ASP A 48 9.29 4.36 -7.21
CA ASP A 48 10.02 3.82 -8.37
C ASP A 48 9.20 3.90 -9.65
N ILE A 49 7.94 3.53 -9.59
CA ILE A 49 7.03 3.59 -10.74
C ILE A 49 6.73 5.04 -11.14
N TYR A 50 6.58 5.94 -10.17
CA TYR A 50 6.41 7.37 -10.44
C TYR A 50 7.61 7.94 -11.20
N ARG A 51 8.84 7.68 -10.74
CA ARG A 51 10.06 8.14 -11.42
C ARG A 51 10.18 7.55 -12.82
N SER A 52 9.90 6.27 -12.99
CA SER A 52 9.91 5.58 -14.27
C SER A 52 8.90 6.19 -15.25
N THR A 53 7.70 6.47 -14.77
CA THR A 53 6.64 7.12 -15.55
C THR A 53 7.04 8.53 -15.97
N MET A 54 7.57 9.31 -15.04
CA MET A 54 8.05 10.67 -15.32
C MET A 54 9.09 10.70 -16.44
N ARG A 55 10.05 9.76 -16.44
CA ARG A 55 11.12 9.73 -17.45
C ARG A 55 10.63 9.52 -18.88
N ARG A 56 9.49 8.82 -19.06
CA ARG A 56 8.94 8.56 -20.40
C ARG A 56 7.92 9.59 -20.89
N LEU A 57 7.57 10.57 -20.06
CA LEU A 57 6.57 11.59 -20.40
C LEU A 57 7.21 12.85 -20.98
N PRO A 58 6.54 13.52 -21.94
CA PRO A 58 6.96 14.85 -22.39
C PRO A 58 6.70 15.90 -21.29
N PRO A 59 7.38 17.07 -21.34
CA PRO A 59 7.38 18.07 -20.25
C PRO A 59 5.99 18.50 -19.76
N GLY A 60 5.05 18.74 -20.67
CA GLY A 60 3.69 19.12 -20.29
C GLY A 60 2.95 18.04 -19.50
N ARG A 61 3.18 16.78 -19.88
CA ARG A 61 2.59 15.64 -19.18
C ARG A 61 3.29 15.36 -17.85
N GLN A 62 4.58 15.64 -17.74
CA GLN A 62 5.30 15.59 -16.47
C GLN A 62 4.71 16.54 -15.45
N LEU A 63 4.40 17.77 -15.85
CA LEU A 63 3.76 18.76 -14.97
C LEU A 63 2.38 18.27 -14.52
N ALA A 64 1.57 17.74 -15.45
CA ALA A 64 0.26 17.18 -15.12
C ALA A 64 0.37 16.03 -14.11
N LEU A 65 1.34 15.13 -14.27
CA LEU A 65 1.55 14.04 -13.34
C LEU A 65 2.01 14.51 -11.95
N ARG A 66 2.92 15.49 -11.88
CA ARG A 66 3.33 16.08 -10.60
C ARG A 66 2.15 16.65 -9.83
N THR A 67 1.32 17.42 -10.51
CA THR A 67 0.12 18.03 -9.91
C THR A 67 -0.84 16.95 -9.41
N SER A 68 -1.10 15.94 -10.24
CA SER A 68 -1.95 14.81 -9.87
C SER A 68 -1.41 14.04 -8.69
N GLN A 69 -0.10 13.80 -8.64
CA GLN A 69 0.51 13.04 -7.55
C GLN A 69 0.43 13.77 -6.21
N ARG A 70 0.65 15.08 -6.19
CA ARG A 70 0.49 15.90 -4.99
C ARG A 70 -0.94 15.88 -4.47
N ALA A 71 -1.92 16.04 -5.36
CA ALA A 71 -3.34 15.98 -5.01
C ALA A 71 -3.71 14.59 -4.47
N TRP A 72 -3.19 13.53 -5.08
CA TRP A 72 -3.45 12.16 -4.64
C TRP A 72 -2.89 11.88 -3.24
N LEU A 73 -1.69 12.37 -2.91
CA LEU A 73 -1.12 12.22 -1.57
C LEU A 73 -2.04 12.81 -0.49
N VAL A 74 -2.62 13.98 -0.76
CA VAL A 74 -3.58 14.61 0.16
C VAL A 74 -4.85 13.75 0.26
N GLN A 75 -5.37 13.24 -0.84
CA GLN A 75 -6.55 12.38 -0.87
C GLN A 75 -6.32 11.07 -0.11
N ARG A 76 -5.15 10.44 -0.28
CA ARG A 76 -4.78 9.23 0.44
C ARG A 76 -4.83 9.45 1.95
N ASP A 77 -4.20 10.52 2.42
CA ASP A 77 -4.12 10.81 3.85
C ASP A 77 -5.49 11.12 4.45
N ARG A 78 -6.36 11.78 3.68
CA ARG A 78 -7.76 12.01 4.07
C ARG A 78 -8.60 10.73 4.09
N ALA A 79 -8.35 9.82 3.14
CA ALA A 79 -9.07 8.53 3.07
C ALA A 79 -8.65 7.57 4.18
N CYS A 80 -7.49 7.75 4.76
CA CYS A 80 -6.90 6.87 5.76
C CYS A 80 -6.55 7.62 7.05
N PRO A 81 -7.54 8.23 7.74
CA PRO A 81 -7.26 8.92 8.99
C PRO A 81 -6.78 7.92 10.05
N LEU A 82 -5.83 8.35 10.90
CA LEU A 82 -5.46 7.62 12.09
C LEU A 82 -6.37 8.07 13.22
N ASP A 83 -7.23 7.18 13.67
CA ASP A 83 -8.10 7.45 14.81
C ASP A 83 -7.33 7.26 16.12
N ASN A 84 -6.97 8.39 16.74
CA ASN A 84 -6.32 8.45 18.06
C ASN A 84 -7.30 8.79 19.17
N SER A 85 -8.60 8.80 18.89
CA SER A 85 -9.61 9.12 19.89
C SER A 85 -9.65 8.07 21.00
N GLU A 86 -10.07 8.50 22.18
CA GLU A 86 -10.30 7.62 23.31
C GLU A 86 -11.34 6.56 22.94
N GLY A 87 -11.01 5.28 23.16
CA GLY A 87 -11.88 4.16 22.81
C GLY A 87 -11.73 3.60 21.39
N ALA A 88 -10.93 4.22 20.52
CA ALA A 88 -10.65 3.69 19.17
C ALA A 88 -9.93 2.33 19.20
N GLY A 89 -9.12 2.06 20.25
CA GLY A 89 -8.39 0.83 20.42
C GLY A 89 -7.10 0.74 19.60
N THR A 90 -6.29 -0.26 19.94
CA THR A 90 -4.98 -0.47 19.31
C THR A 90 -5.07 -1.01 17.88
N ILE A 91 -6.23 -1.54 17.49
CA ILE A 91 -6.43 -2.06 16.12
C ILE A 91 -6.24 -0.98 15.05
N GLU A 92 -6.40 0.30 15.40
CA GLU A 92 -6.15 1.41 14.47
C GLU A 92 -4.69 1.45 14.00
N THR A 93 -3.75 0.94 14.77
CA THR A 93 -2.35 0.81 14.36
C THR A 93 -2.13 -0.24 13.27
N VAL A 94 -3.10 -1.14 13.07
CA VAL A 94 -3.16 -2.08 11.94
C VAL A 94 -3.97 -1.50 10.80
N ASN A 95 -5.15 -0.95 11.08
CA ASN A 95 -6.07 -0.44 10.08
C ASN A 95 -5.50 0.72 9.27
N HIS A 96 -4.80 1.63 9.92
CA HIS A 96 -4.22 2.80 9.27
C HIS A 96 -3.20 2.43 8.18
N PRO A 97 -2.13 1.66 8.47
CA PRO A 97 -1.18 1.25 7.43
C PRO A 97 -1.82 0.35 6.36
N ALA A 98 -2.77 -0.51 6.73
CA ALA A 98 -3.50 -1.33 5.76
C ALA A 98 -4.30 -0.47 4.76
N CYS A 99 -4.94 0.60 5.23
CA CYS A 99 -5.63 1.57 4.38
C CYS A 99 -4.65 2.27 3.43
N LEU A 100 -3.54 2.77 3.94
CA LEU A 100 -2.51 3.43 3.13
C LEU A 100 -1.97 2.51 2.03
N THR A 101 -1.70 1.26 2.36
CA THR A 101 -1.26 0.23 1.41
C THR A 101 -2.28 0.03 0.28
N LYS A 102 -3.55 -0.08 0.61
CA LYS A 102 -4.63 -0.26 -0.37
C LYS A 102 -4.70 0.91 -1.34
N GLN A 103 -4.66 2.14 -0.84
CA GLN A 103 -4.65 3.34 -1.68
C GLN A 103 -3.40 3.40 -2.56
N THR A 104 -2.25 3.08 -2.01
CA THR A 104 -0.96 3.09 -2.71
C THR A 104 -0.92 2.07 -3.84
N LYS A 105 -1.41 0.84 -3.63
CA LYS A 105 -1.52 -0.20 -4.68
C LYS A 105 -2.42 0.26 -5.84
N ARG A 106 -3.54 0.90 -5.54
CA ARG A 106 -4.42 1.46 -6.56
C ARG A 106 -3.73 2.54 -7.39
N ARG A 107 -2.96 3.40 -6.74
CA ARG A 107 -2.20 4.44 -7.43
C ARG A 107 -1.10 3.86 -8.32
N ILE A 108 -0.42 2.82 -7.88
CA ILE A 108 0.59 2.09 -8.68
C ILE A 108 -0.04 1.62 -10.00
N THR A 109 -1.20 1.00 -9.94
CA THR A 109 -1.93 0.55 -11.13
C THR A 109 -2.30 1.72 -12.05
N TRP A 110 -2.79 2.81 -11.47
CA TRP A 110 -3.13 4.02 -12.21
C TRP A 110 -1.90 4.64 -12.92
N LEU A 111 -0.76 4.73 -12.22
CA LEU A 111 0.49 5.23 -12.78
C LEU A 111 0.97 4.41 -13.99
N GLY A 112 0.78 3.10 -13.95
CA GLY A 112 1.13 2.21 -15.05
C GLY A 112 0.36 2.50 -16.34
N ARG A 113 -0.80 3.13 -16.24
CA ARG A 113 -1.68 3.50 -17.37
C ARG A 113 -1.57 4.97 -17.78
N PHE A 114 -0.90 5.78 -17.00
CA PHE A 114 -0.78 7.22 -17.28
C PHE A 114 0.08 7.46 -18.52
N ARG A 115 -0.44 8.29 -19.44
CA ARG A 115 0.20 8.69 -20.69
C ARG A 115 0.24 10.20 -20.83
#